data_e9f6934530f8efd6caab9ed19e63c4b9
#
_entry.id   e9f6934530f8efd6caab9ed19e63c4b9
#
_cell.length_a   1.000
_cell.length_b   1.000
_cell.length_c   1.000
_cell.angle_alpha   90.00
_cell.angle_beta   90.00
_cell.angle_gamma   90.00
#
_symmetry.space_group_name_H-M   'P 1'
#
loop_
_entity.id
_entity.type
_entity.pdbx_description
1 polymer ?
#
loop_
_entity_poly.entity_id
_entity_poly.type
_entity_poly.pdbx_seq_one_letter_code
_entity_poly.pdbx_strand_id
1 'polypeptide(L)'
;MTTTASTTATTTATATTTTIDRAAPADIADLRQLYYAVYGPHYPAALGTDPAEMSRLIADPHTLWLVARCSRTGHLAGSAAIHGEPGSRIGRLEGLAVHPDHRAGGLAGTLTDALCRQRLGTGADRLDSVYATVRTVSPGPQRVVTRNGFRPLGVLPNAVDLSSRESLALYARHSPGVLDRRRPVPEVPAPLAPLLRTVALTLGTDGPEPRTTPPAPAPRGHSAARLEIVEAPAFVRRRFHERFPDATSWFYPLHTPNALLVADDGAFEVYAYLNRTGRYCALIAAHPSPATAAGYLEAITRTLTRAGTGYVEALVPLAEHGPLSAFLAQGFIPSALYPAMRPDPDGDGFHDYVVMTRTAEQIDFRGVVVDTALQPYLDAYLSAWAATYLPTLEVAP
;
A
#
# COMPACT_ATOMS: atom_id res chain seq x y z
N MET A 1 2.81 -17.15 -69.42
CA MET A 1 2.27 -17.58 -68.13
C MET A 1 3.44 -17.74 -67.17
N THR A 2 3.71 -16.68 -66.39
CA THR A 2 4.86 -16.68 -65.47
C THR A 2 4.28 -16.65 -64.03
N THR A 3 4.43 -17.73 -63.32
CA THR A 3 3.95 -17.91 -61.94
C THR A 3 4.98 -17.36 -60.99
N THR A 4 4.62 -16.28 -60.32
CA THR A 4 5.45 -15.66 -59.23
C THR A 4 5.12 -16.38 -57.92
N ALA A 5 6.09 -17.12 -57.38
CA ALA A 5 5.99 -17.72 -56.06
C ALA A 5 6.26 -16.64 -54.99
N SER A 6 5.26 -16.37 -54.16
CA SER A 6 5.37 -15.50 -52.98
C SER A 6 5.96 -16.30 -51.79
N THR A 7 7.20 -15.98 -51.43
CA THR A 7 7.86 -16.57 -50.25
C THR A 7 7.44 -15.83 -49.01
N THR A 8 6.54 -16.40 -48.23
CA THR A 8 6.19 -15.88 -46.92
C THR A 8 7.30 -16.24 -45.91
N ALA A 9 8.10 -15.24 -45.53
CA ALA A 9 9.08 -15.39 -44.47
C ALA A 9 8.37 -15.41 -43.09
N THR A 10 8.25 -16.58 -42.50
CA THR A 10 7.80 -16.73 -41.11
C THR A 10 8.96 -16.34 -40.18
N THR A 11 8.89 -15.14 -39.62
CA THR A 11 9.84 -14.72 -38.59
C THR A 11 9.50 -15.42 -37.26
N THR A 12 10.17 -16.51 -36.98
CA THR A 12 10.10 -17.20 -35.68
C THR A 12 10.81 -16.31 -34.67
N ALA A 13 10.06 -15.62 -33.80
CA ALA A 13 10.63 -14.92 -32.66
C ALA A 13 11.32 -15.93 -31.73
N THR A 14 12.65 -15.93 -31.74
CA THR A 14 13.46 -16.75 -30.82
C THR A 14 13.14 -16.30 -29.41
N ALA A 15 12.48 -17.14 -28.61
CA ALA A 15 12.19 -16.86 -27.21
C ALA A 15 13.54 -16.65 -26.48
N THR A 16 13.79 -15.42 -26.09
CA THR A 16 15.02 -15.07 -25.33
C THR A 16 14.92 -15.73 -23.96
N THR A 17 15.73 -16.73 -23.73
CA THR A 17 15.80 -17.43 -22.42
C THR A 17 16.34 -16.47 -21.38
N THR A 18 15.68 -16.41 -20.20
CA THR A 18 16.13 -15.63 -19.04
C THR A 18 16.40 -16.56 -17.87
N THR A 19 17.47 -16.32 -17.12
CA THR A 19 17.73 -16.94 -15.81
C THR A 19 17.26 -16.00 -14.70
N ILE A 20 16.76 -16.57 -13.59
CA ILE A 20 16.33 -15.80 -12.43
C ILE A 20 17.22 -16.14 -11.24
N ASP A 21 17.90 -15.13 -10.72
CA ASP A 21 18.86 -15.27 -9.64
C ASP A 21 18.55 -14.25 -8.52
N ARG A 22 19.15 -14.43 -7.35
CA ARG A 22 19.16 -13.42 -6.31
C ARG A 22 20.03 -12.26 -6.74
N ALA A 23 19.56 -11.02 -6.48
CA ALA A 23 20.37 -9.83 -6.69
C ALA A 23 21.62 -9.84 -5.78
N ALA A 24 22.73 -9.43 -6.35
CA ALA A 24 24.03 -9.32 -5.66
C ALA A 24 24.53 -7.86 -5.72
N PRO A 25 25.47 -7.44 -4.86
CA PRO A 25 26.04 -6.09 -4.93
C PRO A 25 26.63 -5.72 -6.30
N ALA A 26 27.11 -6.70 -7.05
CA ALA A 26 27.60 -6.50 -8.42
C ALA A 26 26.51 -6.06 -9.42
N ASP A 27 25.23 -6.27 -9.09
CA ASP A 27 24.09 -5.95 -9.96
C ASP A 27 23.61 -4.51 -9.83
N ILE A 28 24.10 -3.75 -8.85
CA ILE A 28 23.61 -2.41 -8.53
C ILE A 28 23.67 -1.47 -9.75
N ALA A 29 24.74 -1.52 -10.52
CA ALA A 29 24.88 -0.69 -11.72
C ALA A 29 23.82 -1.04 -12.78
N ASP A 30 23.62 -2.31 -13.05
CA ASP A 30 22.65 -2.80 -14.03
C ASP A 30 21.20 -2.60 -13.55
N LEU A 31 20.93 -2.73 -12.24
CA LEU A 31 19.64 -2.42 -11.64
C LEU A 31 19.28 -0.95 -11.85
N ARG A 32 20.21 -0.02 -11.61
CA ARG A 32 19.97 1.40 -11.85
C ARG A 32 19.66 1.69 -13.32
N GLN A 33 20.39 1.05 -14.26
CA GLN A 33 20.11 1.17 -15.68
C GLN A 33 18.72 0.63 -16.04
N LEU A 34 18.34 -0.52 -15.49
CA LEU A 34 17.03 -1.10 -15.69
C LEU A 34 15.91 -0.16 -15.20
N TYR A 35 16.03 0.36 -13.96
CA TYR A 35 15.02 1.28 -13.42
C TYR A 35 14.95 2.58 -14.21
N TYR A 36 16.08 3.11 -14.65
CA TYR A 36 16.12 4.28 -15.52
C TYR A 36 15.43 4.02 -16.87
N ALA A 37 15.70 2.87 -17.49
CA ALA A 37 15.06 2.50 -18.76
C ALA A 37 13.54 2.30 -18.66
N VAL A 38 13.05 1.87 -17.47
CA VAL A 38 11.62 1.59 -17.25
C VAL A 38 10.85 2.82 -16.79
N TYR A 39 11.42 3.61 -15.88
CA TYR A 39 10.72 4.69 -15.16
C TYR A 39 11.26 6.09 -15.45
N GLY A 40 12.42 6.19 -16.14
CA GLY A 40 13.06 7.46 -16.43
C GLY A 40 13.80 8.07 -15.23
N PRO A 41 14.25 9.35 -15.37
CA PRO A 41 15.10 10.01 -14.39
C PRO A 41 14.38 10.41 -13.09
N HIS A 42 13.05 10.41 -13.08
CA HIS A 42 12.24 10.88 -11.96
C HIS A 42 11.61 9.74 -11.14
N TYR A 43 12.18 8.54 -11.20
CA TYR A 43 11.70 7.45 -10.36
C TYR A 43 11.92 7.77 -8.88
N PRO A 44 10.83 7.83 -8.05
CA PRO A 44 10.93 8.39 -6.71
C PRO A 44 11.44 7.38 -5.66
N ALA A 45 11.48 6.09 -5.99
CA ALA A 45 11.85 5.07 -5.02
C ALA A 45 13.37 4.92 -4.91
N ALA A 46 13.90 5.09 -3.71
CA ALA A 46 15.33 4.95 -3.41
C ALA A 46 15.89 3.58 -3.81
N LEU A 47 15.07 2.55 -3.70
CA LEU A 47 15.42 1.19 -4.17
C LEU A 47 15.80 1.13 -5.67
N GLY A 48 15.38 2.08 -6.49
CA GLY A 48 15.72 2.13 -7.92
C GLY A 48 16.75 3.20 -8.28
N THR A 49 17.09 4.11 -7.36
CA THR A 49 17.91 5.30 -7.63
C THR A 49 19.14 5.45 -6.74
N ASP A 50 19.08 4.99 -5.50
CA ASP A 50 20.14 5.12 -4.51
C ASP A 50 20.95 3.83 -4.33
N PRO A 51 22.24 3.80 -4.76
CA PRO A 51 23.11 2.63 -4.60
C PRO A 51 23.30 2.18 -3.15
N ALA A 52 23.28 3.11 -2.19
CA ALA A 52 23.46 2.78 -0.78
C ALA A 52 22.23 2.02 -0.26
N GLU A 53 21.04 2.47 -0.64
CA GLU A 53 19.78 1.78 -0.30
C GLU A 53 19.69 0.40 -1.00
N MET A 54 20.09 0.31 -2.28
CA MET A 54 20.17 -0.98 -2.98
C MET A 54 21.10 -1.95 -2.26
N SER A 55 22.30 -1.49 -1.87
CA SER A 55 23.26 -2.32 -1.14
C SER A 55 22.70 -2.80 0.20
N ARG A 56 22.03 -1.90 0.93
CA ARG A 56 21.36 -2.21 2.21
C ARG A 56 20.29 -3.29 2.02
N LEU A 57 19.40 -3.13 1.03
CA LEU A 57 18.32 -4.07 0.74
C LEU A 57 18.82 -5.44 0.26
N ILE A 58 19.89 -5.47 -0.55
CA ILE A 58 20.49 -6.72 -1.01
C ILE A 58 21.11 -7.50 0.17
N ALA A 59 21.69 -6.80 1.14
CA ALA A 59 22.31 -7.42 2.32
C ALA A 59 21.28 -7.78 3.42
N ASP A 60 20.07 -7.24 3.37
CA ASP A 60 19.03 -7.46 4.37
C ASP A 60 18.44 -8.88 4.26
N PRO A 61 18.48 -9.70 5.34
CA PRO A 61 17.91 -11.05 5.34
C PRO A 61 16.39 -11.07 5.17
N HIS A 62 15.70 -9.97 5.49
CA HIS A 62 14.25 -9.84 5.32
C HIS A 62 13.84 -9.43 3.91
N THR A 63 14.81 -9.10 3.05
CA THR A 63 14.60 -8.77 1.63
C THR A 63 14.95 -9.96 0.73
N LEU A 64 14.01 -10.35 -0.11
CA LEU A 64 14.26 -11.23 -1.24
C LEU A 64 14.17 -10.41 -2.53
N TRP A 65 15.30 -10.13 -3.14
CA TRP A 65 15.39 -9.38 -4.39
C TRP A 65 15.82 -10.33 -5.52
N LEU A 66 14.97 -10.49 -6.53
CA LEU A 66 15.26 -11.34 -7.70
C LEU A 66 15.53 -10.46 -8.92
N VAL A 67 16.48 -10.90 -9.72
CA VAL A 67 16.83 -10.33 -11.02
C VAL A 67 16.70 -11.38 -12.11
N ALA A 68 16.20 -10.99 -13.28
CA ALA A 68 16.16 -11.82 -14.46
C ALA A 68 17.23 -11.36 -15.46
N ARG A 69 18.10 -12.28 -15.89
CA ARG A 69 19.19 -12.00 -16.85
C ARG A 69 18.87 -12.59 -18.21
N CYS A 70 19.07 -11.82 -19.24
CA CYS A 70 19.03 -12.31 -20.61
C CYS A 70 20.23 -13.22 -20.86
N SER A 71 20.01 -14.49 -21.17
CA SER A 71 21.10 -15.48 -21.39
C SER A 71 22.01 -15.13 -22.56
N ARG A 72 21.50 -14.31 -23.52
CA ARG A 72 22.27 -13.92 -24.71
C ARG A 72 23.23 -12.75 -24.45
N THR A 73 22.82 -11.77 -23.62
CA THR A 73 23.57 -10.52 -23.43
C THR A 73 24.16 -10.37 -22.03
N GLY A 74 23.66 -11.14 -21.05
CA GLY A 74 24.01 -11.01 -19.64
C GLY A 74 23.33 -9.83 -18.93
N HIS A 75 22.72 -8.89 -19.66
CA HIS A 75 22.06 -7.71 -19.07
C HIS A 75 20.77 -8.10 -18.33
N LEU A 76 20.37 -7.25 -17.39
CA LEU A 76 19.13 -7.43 -16.65
C LEU A 76 17.91 -7.16 -17.55
N ALA A 77 17.09 -8.19 -17.70
CA ALA A 77 15.80 -8.13 -18.40
C ALA A 77 14.66 -7.72 -17.47
N GLY A 78 14.80 -7.97 -16.17
CA GLY A 78 13.78 -7.62 -15.18
C GLY A 78 14.27 -7.74 -13.74
N SER A 79 13.50 -7.17 -12.84
CA SER A 79 13.79 -7.15 -11.39
C SER A 79 12.48 -7.06 -10.61
N ALA A 80 12.45 -7.66 -9.42
CA ALA A 80 11.40 -7.48 -8.42
C ALA A 80 11.90 -7.87 -7.03
N ALA A 81 11.35 -7.26 -5.98
CA ALA A 81 11.70 -7.58 -4.60
C ALA A 81 10.46 -7.75 -3.72
N ILE A 82 10.56 -8.63 -2.73
CA ILE A 82 9.70 -8.61 -1.55
C ILE A 82 10.57 -8.22 -0.36
N HIS A 83 10.20 -7.13 0.27
CA HIS A 83 10.80 -6.65 1.50
C HIS A 83 9.84 -6.85 2.66
N GLY A 84 10.33 -7.33 3.80
CA GLY A 84 9.63 -7.42 5.08
C GLY A 84 10.47 -6.80 6.19
N GLU A 85 9.89 -6.57 7.35
CA GLU A 85 10.62 -6.09 8.53
C GLU A 85 10.81 -7.20 9.56
N PRO A 86 11.85 -7.12 10.41
CA PRO A 86 12.05 -8.05 11.51
C PRO A 86 10.79 -8.16 12.37
N GLY A 87 10.35 -9.38 12.66
CA GLY A 87 9.13 -9.62 13.45
C GLY A 87 7.81 -9.40 12.72
N SER A 88 7.80 -8.74 11.56
CA SER A 88 6.60 -8.61 10.73
C SER A 88 6.44 -9.84 9.83
N ARG A 89 5.19 -10.33 9.76
CA ARG A 89 4.83 -11.42 8.83
C ARG A 89 4.15 -10.90 7.57
N ILE A 90 4.32 -9.60 7.29
CA ILE A 90 3.81 -8.93 6.10
C ILE A 90 5.00 -8.49 5.25
N GLY A 91 4.92 -8.73 3.94
CA GLY A 91 5.91 -8.26 2.98
C GLY A 91 5.31 -7.27 1.98
N ARG A 92 6.16 -6.43 1.42
CA ARG A 92 5.81 -5.52 0.33
C ARG A 92 6.48 -5.98 -0.95
N LEU A 93 5.67 -6.22 -1.99
CA LEU A 93 6.18 -6.38 -3.35
C LEU A 93 6.47 -5.01 -3.93
N GLU A 94 7.71 -4.77 -4.32
CA GLU A 94 8.17 -3.51 -4.87
C GLU A 94 9.27 -3.70 -5.92
N GLY A 95 9.62 -2.63 -6.64
CA GLY A 95 10.69 -2.67 -7.63
C GLY A 95 10.43 -3.60 -8.81
N LEU A 96 9.16 -3.90 -9.12
CA LEU A 96 8.83 -4.73 -10.29
C LEU A 96 9.07 -3.93 -11.57
N ALA A 97 10.16 -4.24 -12.25
CA ALA A 97 10.57 -3.61 -13.50
C ALA A 97 10.89 -4.69 -14.55
N VAL A 98 10.46 -4.46 -15.80
CA VAL A 98 10.82 -5.29 -16.95
C VAL A 98 11.28 -4.36 -18.07
N HIS A 99 12.51 -4.60 -18.55
CA HIS A 99 13.10 -3.82 -19.63
C HIS A 99 12.15 -3.80 -20.85
N PRO A 100 11.98 -2.64 -21.53
CA PRO A 100 11.07 -2.52 -22.68
C PRO A 100 11.21 -3.64 -23.71
N ASP A 101 12.43 -4.04 -24.03
CA ASP A 101 12.72 -5.08 -25.05
C ASP A 101 12.35 -6.49 -24.60
N HIS A 102 12.04 -6.70 -23.32
CA HIS A 102 11.66 -7.99 -22.74
C HIS A 102 10.19 -8.03 -22.25
N ARG A 103 9.41 -7.00 -22.59
CA ARG A 103 7.96 -6.97 -22.33
C ARG A 103 7.25 -8.00 -23.23
N ALA A 104 6.02 -8.35 -22.85
CA ALA A 104 5.18 -9.36 -23.51
C ALA A 104 5.57 -10.84 -23.28
N GLY A 105 6.77 -11.15 -22.75
CA GLY A 105 7.21 -12.51 -22.43
C GLY A 105 6.72 -13.04 -21.06
N GLY A 106 5.85 -12.34 -20.34
CA GLY A 106 5.33 -12.78 -19.02
C GLY A 106 6.36 -12.69 -17.88
N LEU A 107 7.53 -12.09 -18.08
CA LEU A 107 8.63 -12.06 -17.12
C LEU A 107 8.24 -11.42 -15.78
N ALA A 108 7.42 -10.34 -15.80
CA ALA A 108 6.90 -9.73 -14.57
C ALA A 108 6.12 -10.73 -13.71
N GLY A 109 5.26 -11.54 -14.36
CA GLY A 109 4.52 -12.60 -13.68
C GLY A 109 5.43 -13.68 -13.12
N THR A 110 6.43 -14.13 -13.89
CA THR A 110 7.39 -15.14 -13.46
C THR A 110 8.19 -14.69 -12.23
N LEU A 111 8.68 -13.44 -12.22
CA LEU A 111 9.38 -12.86 -11.06
C LEU A 111 8.46 -12.77 -9.83
N THR A 112 7.25 -12.27 -10.02
CA THR A 112 6.26 -12.15 -8.93
C THR A 112 5.91 -13.51 -8.33
N ASP A 113 5.67 -14.52 -9.17
CA ASP A 113 5.37 -15.88 -8.71
C ASP A 113 6.56 -16.53 -7.98
N ALA A 114 7.77 -16.38 -8.50
CA ALA A 114 8.97 -16.89 -7.86
C ALA A 114 9.21 -16.26 -6.47
N LEU A 115 9.00 -14.97 -6.33
CA LEU A 115 9.06 -14.26 -5.05
C LEU A 115 8.00 -14.77 -4.06
N CYS A 116 6.75 -14.84 -4.51
CA CYS A 116 5.65 -15.28 -3.65
C CYS A 116 5.83 -16.73 -3.18
N ARG A 117 6.25 -17.66 -4.06
CA ARG A 117 6.52 -19.03 -3.66
C ARG A 117 7.63 -19.17 -2.61
N GLN A 118 8.64 -18.30 -2.68
CA GLN A 118 9.74 -18.31 -1.73
C GLN A 118 9.41 -17.62 -0.41
N ARG A 119 8.46 -16.66 -0.38
CA ARG A 119 8.19 -15.86 0.83
C ARG A 119 6.87 -16.20 1.52
N LEU A 120 5.82 -16.58 0.80
CA LEU A 120 4.54 -16.96 1.39
C LEU A 120 4.55 -18.41 1.87
N GLY A 121 3.84 -18.71 2.95
CA GLY A 121 3.67 -20.06 3.48
C GLY A 121 3.60 -20.12 5.00
N THR A 122 3.59 -21.36 5.52
CA THR A 122 3.64 -21.66 6.96
C THR A 122 5.09 -21.86 7.38
N GLY A 123 5.49 -21.32 8.52
CA GLY A 123 6.85 -21.44 9.06
C GLY A 123 7.37 -20.09 9.56
N ALA A 124 8.42 -20.13 10.40
CA ALA A 124 8.95 -18.95 11.10
C ALA A 124 9.46 -17.87 10.13
N ASP A 125 10.09 -18.28 9.02
CA ASP A 125 10.67 -17.35 8.03
C ASP A 125 9.72 -17.02 6.88
N ARG A 126 8.45 -17.42 6.98
CA ARG A 126 7.44 -17.19 5.95
C ARG A 126 6.52 -16.04 6.32
N LEU A 127 6.02 -15.37 5.30
CA LEU A 127 5.07 -14.26 5.44
C LEU A 127 3.64 -14.79 5.42
N ASP A 128 2.77 -14.19 6.22
CA ASP A 128 1.33 -14.44 6.19
C ASP A 128 0.68 -13.77 4.98
N SER A 129 1.20 -12.61 4.58
CA SER A 129 0.74 -11.91 3.38
C SER A 129 1.84 -11.08 2.72
N VAL A 130 1.63 -10.81 1.43
CA VAL A 130 2.42 -9.85 0.66
C VAL A 130 1.45 -8.86 0.02
N TYR A 131 1.69 -7.57 0.22
CA TYR A 131 0.92 -6.53 -0.44
C TYR A 131 1.70 -5.83 -1.55
N ALA A 132 0.99 -5.18 -2.45
CA ALA A 132 1.52 -4.33 -3.48
C ALA A 132 0.64 -3.09 -3.65
N THR A 133 1.26 -1.93 -3.83
CA THR A 133 0.59 -0.73 -4.33
C THR A 133 0.85 -0.62 -5.83
N VAL A 134 -0.22 -0.60 -6.61
CA VAL A 134 -0.17 -0.68 -8.07
C VAL A 134 -0.74 0.61 -8.66
N ARG A 135 -0.01 1.20 -9.62
CA ARG A 135 -0.47 2.41 -10.32
C ARG A 135 -1.73 2.12 -11.14
N THR A 136 -2.66 3.07 -11.14
CA THR A 136 -3.93 2.97 -11.87
C THR A 136 -3.92 3.68 -13.22
N VAL A 137 -2.74 4.04 -13.74
CA VAL A 137 -2.60 4.70 -15.06
C VAL A 137 -2.71 3.72 -16.24
N SER A 138 -2.63 2.42 -15.98
CA SER A 138 -2.84 1.37 -16.99
C SER A 138 -3.22 0.04 -16.34
N PRO A 139 -3.93 -0.86 -17.08
CA PRO A 139 -4.35 -2.15 -16.53
C PRO A 139 -3.23 -3.21 -16.52
N GLY A 140 -2.09 -2.95 -17.15
CA GLY A 140 -0.99 -3.91 -17.25
C GLY A 140 -0.47 -4.41 -15.91
N PRO A 141 0.02 -3.52 -15.02
CA PRO A 141 0.48 -3.89 -13.69
C PRO A 141 -0.60 -4.57 -12.83
N GLN A 142 -1.87 -4.12 -12.92
CA GLN A 142 -3.01 -4.72 -12.21
C GLN A 142 -3.21 -6.18 -12.63
N ARG A 143 -3.16 -6.47 -13.94
CA ARG A 143 -3.25 -7.85 -14.46
C ARG A 143 -2.10 -8.75 -14.02
N VAL A 144 -0.89 -8.19 -13.91
CA VAL A 144 0.27 -8.98 -13.43
C VAL A 144 0.01 -9.47 -12.01
N VAL A 145 -0.36 -8.59 -11.08
CA VAL A 145 -0.58 -8.99 -9.68
C VAL A 145 -1.80 -9.90 -9.55
N THR A 146 -2.91 -9.62 -10.25
CA THR A 146 -4.13 -10.44 -10.21
C THR A 146 -3.88 -11.87 -10.71
N ARG A 147 -3.15 -12.03 -11.83
CA ARG A 147 -2.78 -13.35 -12.37
C ARG A 147 -1.85 -14.12 -11.44
N ASN A 148 -1.14 -13.44 -10.56
CA ASN A 148 -0.28 -14.02 -9.53
C ASN A 148 -1.00 -14.19 -8.18
N GLY A 149 -2.32 -14.20 -8.16
CA GLY A 149 -3.13 -14.52 -6.99
C GLY A 149 -3.29 -13.39 -5.98
N PHE A 150 -2.86 -12.17 -6.32
CA PHE A 150 -3.20 -11.00 -5.52
C PHE A 150 -4.67 -10.62 -5.75
N ARG A 151 -5.33 -10.23 -4.68
CA ARG A 151 -6.70 -9.72 -4.70
C ARG A 151 -6.71 -8.22 -4.49
N PRO A 152 -7.53 -7.44 -5.21
CA PRO A 152 -7.71 -6.02 -4.93
C PRO A 152 -8.33 -5.84 -3.56
N LEU A 153 -7.91 -4.81 -2.84
CA LEU A 153 -8.36 -4.48 -1.48
C LEU A 153 -8.93 -3.07 -1.38
N GLY A 154 -8.66 -2.22 -2.37
CA GLY A 154 -9.14 -0.84 -2.40
C GLY A 154 -8.34 0.08 -3.30
N VAL A 155 -8.75 1.33 -3.33
CA VAL A 155 -8.13 2.41 -4.10
C VAL A 155 -7.62 3.50 -3.16
N LEU A 156 -6.49 4.10 -3.50
CA LEU A 156 -5.82 5.16 -2.75
C LEU A 156 -5.72 6.40 -3.67
N PRO A 157 -6.76 7.23 -3.74
CA PRO A 157 -6.80 8.33 -4.71
C PRO A 157 -5.79 9.42 -4.36
N ASN A 158 -5.10 9.95 -5.38
CA ASN A 158 -4.07 10.98 -5.24
C ASN A 158 -2.93 10.60 -4.29
N ALA A 159 -2.63 9.31 -4.12
CA ALA A 159 -1.68 8.82 -3.13
C ALA A 159 -0.22 9.14 -3.48
N VAL A 160 0.10 9.40 -4.73
CA VAL A 160 1.47 9.67 -5.15
C VAL A 160 1.55 10.88 -6.07
N ASP A 161 2.58 11.72 -5.86
CA ASP A 161 2.88 12.87 -6.69
C ASP A 161 4.14 12.58 -7.52
N LEU A 162 3.95 12.36 -8.81
CA LEU A 162 5.01 12.15 -9.78
C LEU A 162 5.07 13.34 -10.75
N SER A 163 4.88 13.09 -12.04
CA SER A 163 4.65 14.16 -13.03
C SER A 163 3.24 14.75 -12.94
N SER A 164 2.34 14.02 -12.29
CA SER A 164 0.98 14.40 -11.93
C SER A 164 0.56 13.63 -10.69
N ARG A 165 -0.53 14.05 -10.04
CA ARG A 165 -1.15 13.25 -8.97
C ARG A 165 -1.69 11.96 -9.55
N GLU A 166 -1.28 10.83 -8.96
CA GLU A 166 -1.73 9.52 -9.37
C GLU A 166 -2.41 8.79 -8.23
N SER A 167 -3.42 8.01 -8.61
CA SER A 167 -4.07 7.07 -7.71
C SER A 167 -3.36 5.72 -7.75
N LEU A 168 -3.34 5.05 -6.62
CA LEU A 168 -2.83 3.69 -6.48
C LEU A 168 -3.97 2.75 -6.13
N ALA A 169 -3.78 1.48 -6.40
CA ALA A 169 -4.64 0.40 -5.93
C ALA A 169 -3.85 -0.48 -4.97
N LEU A 170 -4.46 -0.84 -3.84
CA LEU A 170 -3.90 -1.80 -2.90
C LEU A 170 -4.32 -3.21 -3.28
N TYR A 171 -3.36 -4.11 -3.36
CA TYR A 171 -3.55 -5.53 -3.58
C TYR A 171 -2.82 -6.33 -2.50
N ALA A 172 -3.34 -7.52 -2.16
CA ALA A 172 -2.58 -8.46 -1.33
C ALA A 172 -2.80 -9.91 -1.77
N ARG A 173 -1.77 -10.73 -1.52
CA ARG A 173 -1.83 -12.19 -1.60
C ARG A 173 -1.52 -12.76 -0.24
N HIS A 174 -2.39 -13.62 0.26
CA HIS A 174 -2.27 -14.26 1.57
C HIS A 174 -1.74 -15.68 1.43
N SER A 175 -1.08 -16.15 2.47
CA SER A 175 -0.74 -17.56 2.62
C SER A 175 -2.00 -18.38 2.87
N PRO A 176 -2.00 -19.67 2.47
CA PRO A 176 -3.15 -20.55 2.70
C PRO A 176 -3.60 -20.58 4.18
N GLY A 177 -4.92 -20.52 4.42
CA GLY A 177 -5.53 -20.59 5.75
C GLY A 177 -5.44 -19.31 6.58
N VAL A 178 -4.78 -18.26 6.11
CA VAL A 178 -4.69 -16.98 6.85
C VAL A 178 -6.04 -16.28 6.88
N LEU A 179 -6.73 -16.21 5.74
CA LEU A 179 -8.04 -15.56 5.65
C LEU A 179 -9.13 -16.29 6.43
N ASP A 180 -9.00 -17.61 6.62
CA ASP A 180 -9.97 -18.43 7.37
C ASP A 180 -9.89 -18.19 8.89
N ARG A 181 -8.81 -17.58 9.36
CA ARG A 181 -8.56 -17.30 10.78
C ARG A 181 -8.83 -15.85 11.16
N ARG A 182 -9.54 -15.10 10.32
CA ARG A 182 -9.93 -13.73 10.64
C ARG A 182 -10.84 -13.67 11.84
N ARG A 183 -10.58 -12.73 12.74
CA ARG A 183 -11.47 -12.46 13.87
C ARG A 183 -12.75 -11.79 13.39
N PRO A 184 -13.93 -12.29 13.78
CA PRO A 184 -15.19 -11.64 13.43
C PRO A 184 -15.29 -10.28 14.12
N VAL A 185 -15.79 -9.29 13.38
CA VAL A 185 -16.06 -7.96 13.91
C VAL A 185 -17.58 -7.81 14.05
N PRO A 186 -18.12 -7.57 15.26
CA PRO A 186 -19.56 -7.58 15.49
C PRO A 186 -20.29 -6.38 14.90
N GLU A 187 -19.63 -5.21 14.91
CA GLU A 187 -20.23 -3.98 14.41
C GLU A 187 -19.19 -3.00 13.85
N VAL A 188 -19.62 -2.18 12.88
CA VAL A 188 -18.81 -1.17 12.23
C VAL A 188 -19.63 0.09 11.96
N PRO A 189 -18.98 1.28 11.81
CA PRO A 189 -19.67 2.48 11.32
C PRO A 189 -20.27 2.25 9.93
N ALA A 190 -21.51 2.68 9.72
CA ALA A 190 -22.27 2.48 8.49
C ALA A 190 -21.55 2.88 7.18
N PRO A 191 -20.73 3.96 7.13
CA PRO A 191 -20.00 4.33 5.91
C PRO A 191 -18.98 3.30 5.41
N LEU A 192 -18.59 2.31 6.23
CA LEU A 192 -17.69 1.23 5.82
C LEU A 192 -18.39 0.11 5.03
N ALA A 193 -19.71 -0.01 5.14
CA ALA A 193 -20.46 -1.14 4.59
C ALA A 193 -20.24 -1.38 3.08
N PRO A 194 -20.19 -0.36 2.20
CA PRO A 194 -19.92 -0.60 0.78
C PRO A 194 -18.56 -1.26 0.53
N LEU A 195 -17.51 -0.78 1.20
CA LEU A 195 -16.16 -1.36 1.09
C LEU A 195 -16.14 -2.80 1.60
N LEU A 196 -16.74 -3.07 2.76
CA LEU A 196 -16.76 -4.42 3.36
C LEU A 196 -17.46 -5.45 2.47
N ARG A 197 -18.61 -5.08 1.88
CA ARG A 197 -19.33 -5.95 0.92
C ARG A 197 -18.47 -6.23 -0.31
N THR A 198 -17.79 -5.22 -0.85
CA THR A 198 -16.90 -5.40 -2.01
C THR A 198 -15.76 -6.37 -1.69
N VAL A 199 -15.16 -6.24 -0.50
CA VAL A 199 -14.08 -7.15 -0.06
C VAL A 199 -14.61 -8.57 0.15
N ALA A 200 -15.76 -8.74 0.82
CA ALA A 200 -16.36 -10.06 1.03
C ALA A 200 -16.61 -10.78 -0.31
N LEU A 201 -17.19 -10.09 -1.28
CA LEU A 201 -17.41 -10.63 -2.63
C LEU A 201 -16.08 -10.99 -3.33
N THR A 202 -15.06 -10.15 -3.21
CA THR A 202 -13.76 -10.40 -3.83
C THR A 202 -13.03 -11.59 -3.23
N LEU A 203 -13.14 -11.79 -1.92
CA LEU A 203 -12.48 -12.88 -1.22
C LEU A 203 -13.27 -14.18 -1.27
N GLY A 204 -14.58 -14.12 -1.59
CA GLY A 204 -15.48 -15.27 -1.54
C GLY A 204 -15.69 -15.75 -0.11
N THR A 205 -15.73 -14.83 0.86
CA THR A 205 -15.94 -15.18 2.27
C THR A 205 -17.42 -15.14 2.62
N ASP A 206 -17.95 -16.26 3.10
CA ASP A 206 -19.36 -16.44 3.51
C ASP A 206 -19.61 -16.14 5.00
N GLY A 207 -18.74 -15.35 5.63
CA GLY A 207 -18.89 -14.97 7.04
C GLY A 207 -20.05 -13.99 7.26
N PRO A 208 -20.59 -13.91 8.49
CA PRO A 208 -21.63 -12.95 8.82
C PRO A 208 -21.12 -11.51 8.60
N GLU A 209 -21.92 -10.70 7.92
CA GLU A 209 -21.60 -9.26 7.76
C GLU A 209 -21.67 -8.57 9.14
N PRO A 210 -20.73 -7.67 9.45
CA PRO A 210 -20.81 -6.84 10.65
C PRO A 210 -22.11 -6.03 10.66
N ARG A 211 -22.71 -5.87 11.83
CA ARG A 211 -23.83 -4.95 12.00
C ARG A 211 -23.37 -3.52 11.74
N THR A 212 -24.07 -2.80 10.92
CA THR A 212 -23.78 -1.38 10.68
C THR A 212 -24.50 -0.50 11.69
N THR A 213 -23.77 0.41 12.32
CA THR A 213 -24.30 1.37 13.28
C THR A 213 -23.93 2.80 12.87
N PRO A 214 -24.68 3.82 13.30
CA PRO A 214 -24.26 5.20 13.08
C PRO A 214 -22.86 5.43 13.62
N PRO A 215 -22.02 6.25 12.95
CA PRO A 215 -20.74 6.65 13.51
C PRO A 215 -20.92 7.26 14.90
N ALA A 216 -20.03 6.96 15.84
CA ALA A 216 -20.04 7.59 17.14
C ALA A 216 -19.82 9.10 16.97
N PRO A 217 -20.40 9.94 17.85
CA PRO A 217 -20.14 11.36 17.84
C PRO A 217 -18.63 11.63 17.90
N ALA A 218 -18.17 12.62 17.11
CA ALA A 218 -16.77 13.01 17.18
C ALA A 218 -16.39 13.32 18.63
N PRO A 219 -15.23 12.86 19.12
CA PRO A 219 -14.75 13.25 20.42
C PRO A 219 -14.79 14.78 20.51
N ARG A 220 -15.32 15.35 21.60
CA ARG A 220 -15.28 16.81 21.84
C ARG A 220 -13.81 17.20 21.86
N GLY A 221 -13.35 17.73 20.73
CA GLY A 221 -11.95 17.71 20.45
C GLY A 221 -11.22 18.98 20.85
N HIS A 222 -9.94 18.83 20.92
CA HIS A 222 -8.96 19.88 21.03
C HIS A 222 -8.69 20.50 19.64
N SER A 223 -9.74 20.93 18.92
CA SER A 223 -9.63 21.51 17.58
C SER A 223 -8.74 22.76 17.53
N ALA A 224 -8.67 23.50 18.64
CA ALA A 224 -7.80 24.67 18.81
C ALA A 224 -6.36 24.31 19.23
N ALA A 225 -6.04 23.05 19.46
CA ALA A 225 -4.70 22.64 19.91
C ALA A 225 -3.65 23.04 18.87
N ARG A 226 -2.52 23.53 19.35
CA ARG A 226 -1.32 23.75 18.56
C ARG A 226 -0.50 22.48 18.56
N LEU A 227 -0.02 22.09 17.40
CA LEU A 227 0.84 20.92 17.21
C LEU A 227 2.13 21.36 16.58
N GLU A 228 3.23 20.81 17.08
CA GLU A 228 4.55 20.93 16.49
C GLU A 228 4.86 19.67 15.64
N ILE A 229 5.53 19.87 14.51
CA ILE A 229 6.10 18.76 13.73
C ILE A 229 7.60 18.73 13.95
N VAL A 230 8.08 17.68 14.58
CA VAL A 230 9.51 17.44 14.79
C VAL A 230 10.02 16.55 13.68
N GLU A 231 10.85 17.10 12.80
CA GLU A 231 11.48 16.39 11.67
C GLU A 231 12.95 16.09 11.99
N ALA A 232 13.18 15.15 12.90
CA ALA A 232 14.50 14.67 13.29
C ALA A 232 14.51 13.13 13.19
N PRO A 233 14.70 12.54 11.98
CA PRO A 233 14.43 11.12 11.71
C PRO A 233 15.14 10.15 12.68
N ALA A 234 16.39 10.42 13.07
CA ALA A 234 17.13 9.56 13.99
C ALA A 234 16.54 9.61 15.42
N PHE A 235 16.13 10.79 15.88
CA PHE A 235 15.46 10.97 17.18
C PHE A 235 14.08 10.31 17.15
N VAL A 236 13.27 10.58 16.11
CA VAL A 236 11.91 10.05 15.97
C VAL A 236 11.92 8.52 15.98
N ARG A 237 12.81 7.88 15.20
CA ARG A 237 12.94 6.42 15.18
C ARG A 237 13.32 5.84 16.54
N ARG A 238 14.33 6.42 17.22
CA ARG A 238 14.74 5.95 18.56
C ARG A 238 13.56 6.02 19.52
N ARG A 239 12.87 7.17 19.59
CA ARG A 239 11.74 7.37 20.48
C ARG A 239 10.55 6.46 20.13
N PHE A 240 10.33 6.19 18.85
CA PHE A 240 9.33 5.23 18.38
C PHE A 240 9.60 3.83 18.93
N HIS A 241 10.83 3.33 18.80
CA HIS A 241 11.21 2.02 19.34
C HIS A 241 11.15 1.95 20.87
N GLU A 242 11.42 3.04 21.56
CA GLU A 242 11.25 3.13 23.01
C GLU A 242 9.76 3.01 23.42
N ARG A 243 8.85 3.61 22.64
CA ARG A 243 7.40 3.58 22.91
C ARG A 243 6.73 2.29 22.43
N PHE A 244 7.21 1.73 21.35
CA PHE A 244 6.65 0.56 20.68
C PHE A 244 7.77 -0.49 20.45
N PRO A 245 8.21 -1.19 21.50
CA PRO A 245 9.33 -2.14 21.39
C PRO A 245 8.94 -3.40 20.60
N ASP A 246 7.66 -3.73 20.52
CA ASP A 246 7.16 -4.88 19.77
C ASP A 246 6.81 -4.49 18.33
N ALA A 247 7.56 -5.03 17.37
CA ALA A 247 7.35 -4.78 15.96
C ALA A 247 5.96 -5.25 15.45
N THR A 248 5.35 -6.24 16.11
CA THR A 248 4.00 -6.69 15.77
C THR A 248 2.94 -5.66 16.10
N SER A 249 3.23 -4.72 17.00
CA SER A 249 2.35 -3.63 17.39
C SER A 249 2.42 -2.42 16.44
N TRP A 250 3.38 -2.37 15.51
CA TRP A 250 3.54 -1.23 14.61
C TRP A 250 2.41 -1.16 13.60
N PHE A 251 1.86 0.03 13.48
CA PHE A 251 0.66 0.26 12.69
C PHE A 251 0.87 0.10 11.19
N TYR A 252 2.05 0.51 10.69
CA TYR A 252 2.35 0.51 9.27
C TYR A 252 3.72 -0.15 9.05
N PRO A 253 3.77 -1.47 8.84
CA PRO A 253 5.01 -2.10 8.47
C PRO A 253 5.55 -1.47 7.19
N LEU A 254 6.87 -1.36 7.08
CA LEU A 254 7.59 -0.78 5.94
C LEU A 254 7.46 0.74 5.77
N HIS A 255 6.87 1.43 6.75
CA HIS A 255 6.92 2.88 6.87
C HIS A 255 7.69 3.25 8.14
N THR A 256 8.98 3.53 7.98
CA THR A 256 9.80 3.99 9.11
C THR A 256 9.41 5.42 9.47
N PRO A 257 8.99 5.70 10.73
CA PRO A 257 8.62 7.05 11.11
C PRO A 257 9.84 7.99 11.03
N ASN A 258 9.62 9.17 10.44
CA ASN A 258 10.62 10.21 10.30
C ASN A 258 10.16 11.57 10.82
N ALA A 259 8.90 11.66 11.21
CA ALA A 259 8.29 12.85 11.79
C ALA A 259 7.46 12.47 13.01
N LEU A 260 7.41 13.41 13.97
CA LEU A 260 6.64 13.29 15.20
C LEU A 260 5.78 14.55 15.36
N LEU A 261 4.46 14.36 15.49
CA LEU A 261 3.53 15.43 15.86
C LEU A 261 3.30 15.36 17.36
N VAL A 262 3.52 16.48 18.03
CA VAL A 262 3.32 16.62 19.49
C VAL A 262 2.39 17.77 19.78
N ALA A 263 1.55 17.62 20.79
CA ALA A 263 0.78 18.71 21.34
C ALA A 263 1.63 19.57 22.29
N ASP A 264 1.42 20.88 22.34
CA ASP A 264 2.14 21.80 23.22
C ASP A 264 2.04 21.42 24.70
N ASP A 265 0.93 20.78 25.09
CA ASP A 265 0.67 20.28 26.44
C ASP A 265 1.27 18.89 26.73
N GLY A 266 1.91 18.27 25.74
CA GLY A 266 2.47 16.93 25.84
C GLY A 266 1.44 15.81 25.98
N ALA A 267 0.17 16.07 25.69
CA ALA A 267 -0.93 15.12 25.88
C ALA A 267 -0.80 13.87 24.98
N PHE A 268 -0.15 13.99 23.81
CA PHE A 268 0.06 12.88 22.91
C PHE A 268 1.28 13.06 22.00
N GLU A 269 1.71 11.94 21.43
CA GLU A 269 2.73 11.84 20.38
C GLU A 269 2.14 11.04 19.22
N VAL A 270 2.19 11.59 18.00
CA VAL A 270 1.81 10.85 16.77
C VAL A 270 3.03 10.69 15.90
N TYR A 271 3.43 9.45 15.69
CA TYR A 271 4.54 9.07 14.82
C TYR A 271 4.05 8.93 13.40
N ALA A 272 4.73 9.57 12.47
CA ALA A 272 4.34 9.63 11.08
C ALA A 272 5.53 9.41 10.14
N TYR A 273 5.25 8.86 8.98
CA TYR A 273 6.12 8.97 7.82
C TYR A 273 5.67 10.16 6.98
N LEU A 274 6.51 11.18 6.89
CA LEU A 274 6.24 12.40 6.15
C LEU A 274 7.19 12.50 4.95
N ASN A 275 6.63 12.50 3.74
CA ASN A 275 7.35 12.74 2.49
C ASN A 275 6.95 14.10 1.94
N ARG A 276 7.81 15.10 2.12
CA ARG A 276 7.58 16.49 1.68
C ARG A 276 7.47 16.61 0.17
N THR A 277 8.36 15.92 -0.56
CA THR A 277 8.39 15.95 -2.02
C THR A 277 7.14 15.32 -2.61
N GLY A 278 6.73 14.17 -2.11
CA GLY A 278 5.51 13.48 -2.54
C GLY A 278 4.23 14.03 -1.87
N ARG A 279 4.34 15.04 -1.00
CA ARG A 279 3.22 15.64 -0.26
C ARG A 279 2.33 14.60 0.43
N TYR A 280 2.95 13.55 0.95
CA TYR A 280 2.33 12.35 1.51
C TYR A 280 2.65 12.22 3.00
N CYS A 281 1.68 11.80 3.78
CA CYS A 281 1.86 11.46 5.19
C CYS A 281 1.10 10.17 5.55
N ALA A 282 1.81 9.19 6.14
CA ALA A 282 1.19 8.07 6.81
C ALA A 282 1.27 8.27 8.33
N LEU A 283 0.12 8.24 9.00
CA LEU A 283 0.05 8.22 10.47
C LEU A 283 0.31 6.78 10.92
N ILE A 284 1.41 6.54 11.62
CA ILE A 284 1.91 5.19 11.92
C ILE A 284 1.41 4.70 13.28
N ALA A 285 1.61 5.49 14.32
CA ALA A 285 1.25 5.12 15.67
C ALA A 285 0.99 6.35 16.54
N ALA A 286 0.24 6.17 17.62
CA ALA A 286 -0.05 7.23 18.58
C ALA A 286 0.18 6.76 20.02
N HIS A 287 0.78 7.62 20.84
CA HIS A 287 1.02 7.41 22.26
C HIS A 287 0.34 8.53 23.06
N PRO A 288 -0.34 8.26 24.17
CA PRO A 288 -0.46 6.97 24.83
C PRO A 288 -1.41 5.97 24.13
N SER A 289 -2.32 6.43 23.27
CA SER A 289 -3.24 5.55 22.55
C SER A 289 -3.77 6.21 21.27
N PRO A 290 -4.23 5.42 20.28
CA PRO A 290 -4.94 5.94 19.10
C PRO A 290 -6.22 6.72 19.48
N ALA A 291 -6.93 6.31 20.55
CA ALA A 291 -8.13 7.00 21.01
C ALA A 291 -7.83 8.41 21.52
N THR A 292 -6.70 8.64 22.19
CA THR A 292 -6.25 9.97 22.56
C THR A 292 -6.00 10.84 21.36
N ALA A 293 -5.25 10.33 20.36
CA ALA A 293 -4.97 11.05 19.12
C ALA A 293 -6.22 11.35 18.30
N ALA A 294 -7.25 10.50 18.38
CA ALA A 294 -8.52 10.71 17.67
C ALA A 294 -9.19 12.03 18.04
N GLY A 295 -9.09 12.49 19.29
CA GLY A 295 -9.57 13.80 19.73
C GLY A 295 -8.85 15.00 19.10
N TYR A 296 -7.67 14.79 18.53
CA TYR A 296 -6.84 15.83 17.91
C TYR A 296 -6.74 15.73 16.38
N LEU A 297 -7.49 14.82 15.75
CA LEU A 297 -7.41 14.57 14.31
C LEU A 297 -7.62 15.84 13.46
N GLU A 298 -8.51 16.74 13.87
CA GLU A 298 -8.69 18.02 13.18
C GLU A 298 -7.43 18.89 13.26
N ALA A 299 -6.81 18.97 14.43
CA ALA A 299 -5.57 19.71 14.61
C ALA A 299 -4.41 19.07 13.85
N ILE A 300 -4.32 17.72 13.85
CA ILE A 300 -3.32 16.95 13.09
C ILE A 300 -3.47 17.24 11.60
N THR A 301 -4.65 17.07 11.03
CA THR A 301 -4.87 17.29 9.59
C THR A 301 -4.64 18.73 9.18
N ARG A 302 -5.08 19.71 9.98
CA ARG A 302 -4.83 21.14 9.74
C ARG A 302 -3.32 21.45 9.75
N THR A 303 -2.58 20.90 10.71
CA THR A 303 -1.12 21.09 10.83
C THR A 303 -0.40 20.49 9.63
N LEU A 304 -0.73 19.27 9.23
CA LEU A 304 -0.18 18.61 8.05
C LEU A 304 -0.49 19.36 6.76
N THR A 305 -1.74 19.85 6.59
CA THR A 305 -2.13 20.64 5.41
C THR A 305 -1.32 21.95 5.32
N ARG A 306 -1.16 22.66 6.45
CA ARG A 306 -0.32 23.87 6.52
C ARG A 306 1.15 23.57 6.21
N ALA A 307 1.60 22.38 6.53
CA ALA A 307 2.94 21.89 6.20
C ALA A 307 3.10 21.42 4.74
N GLY A 308 2.06 21.57 3.91
CA GLY A 308 2.08 21.24 2.49
C GLY A 308 1.70 19.80 2.16
N THR A 309 1.21 19.01 3.13
CA THR A 309 0.76 17.63 2.89
C THR A 309 -0.53 17.65 2.06
N GLY A 310 -0.54 16.94 0.93
CA GLY A 310 -1.70 16.82 0.04
C GLY A 310 -2.51 15.55 0.28
N TYR A 311 -1.90 14.53 0.86
CA TYR A 311 -2.53 13.23 1.12
C TYR A 311 -2.11 12.69 2.49
N VAL A 312 -3.09 12.26 3.26
CA VAL A 312 -2.88 11.66 4.59
C VAL A 312 -3.59 10.30 4.63
N GLU A 313 -2.91 9.28 5.13
CA GLU A 313 -3.51 7.98 5.39
C GLU A 313 -3.20 7.47 6.79
N ALA A 314 -4.05 6.58 7.28
CA ALA A 314 -3.86 5.83 8.51
C ALA A 314 -4.44 4.43 8.37
N LEU A 315 -3.82 3.46 9.03
CA LEU A 315 -4.39 2.14 9.24
C LEU A 315 -5.12 2.12 10.58
N VAL A 316 -6.40 1.75 10.54
CA VAL A 316 -7.23 1.66 11.76
C VAL A 316 -7.76 0.24 11.87
N PRO A 317 -7.64 -0.43 13.03
CA PRO A 317 -8.23 -1.75 13.23
C PRO A 317 -9.74 -1.71 12.96
N LEU A 318 -10.25 -2.68 12.20
CA LEU A 318 -11.68 -2.73 11.84
C LEU A 318 -12.59 -2.86 13.08
N ALA A 319 -12.09 -3.48 14.15
CA ALA A 319 -12.81 -3.63 15.41
C ALA A 319 -12.92 -2.34 16.25
N GLU A 320 -12.16 -1.31 15.90
CA GLU A 320 -12.07 -0.06 16.66
C GLU A 320 -13.12 0.97 16.18
N HIS A 321 -14.39 0.74 16.55
CA HIS A 321 -15.52 1.58 16.14
C HIS A 321 -15.32 3.08 16.45
N GLY A 322 -14.83 3.41 17.64
CA GLY A 322 -14.59 4.80 18.07
C GLY A 322 -13.56 5.54 17.20
N PRO A 323 -12.34 5.04 17.06
CA PRO A 323 -11.34 5.58 16.14
C PRO A 323 -11.83 5.70 14.70
N LEU A 324 -12.47 4.67 14.14
CA LEU A 324 -13.04 4.72 12.79
C LEU A 324 -14.06 5.86 12.65
N SER A 325 -14.95 6.02 13.63
CA SER A 325 -15.94 7.12 13.65
C SER A 325 -15.27 8.49 13.72
N ALA A 326 -14.18 8.63 14.49
CA ALA A 326 -13.43 9.88 14.59
C ALA A 326 -12.78 10.25 13.26
N PHE A 327 -12.18 9.28 12.55
CA PHE A 327 -11.63 9.51 11.21
C PHE A 327 -12.72 9.93 10.21
N LEU A 328 -13.87 9.24 10.20
CA LEU A 328 -15.02 9.60 9.35
C LEU A 328 -15.50 11.02 9.63
N ALA A 329 -15.63 11.42 10.89
CA ALA A 329 -16.05 12.76 11.30
C ALA A 329 -15.08 13.85 10.83
N GLN A 330 -13.82 13.51 10.60
CA GLN A 330 -12.80 14.42 10.06
C GLN A 330 -12.66 14.34 8.53
N GLY A 331 -13.61 13.73 7.85
CA GLY A 331 -13.65 13.65 6.40
C GLY A 331 -12.64 12.63 5.82
N PHE A 332 -12.17 11.67 6.60
CA PHE A 332 -11.44 10.54 6.02
C PHE A 332 -12.42 9.56 5.36
N ILE A 333 -12.02 9.03 4.24
CA ILE A 333 -12.78 8.05 3.46
C ILE A 333 -12.19 6.67 3.67
N PRO A 334 -12.99 5.62 3.94
CA PRO A 334 -12.53 4.24 3.94
C PRO A 334 -12.14 3.82 2.51
N SER A 335 -10.85 3.71 2.24
CA SER A 335 -10.29 3.55 0.89
C SER A 335 -9.92 2.12 0.56
N ALA A 336 -9.47 1.36 1.54
CA ALA A 336 -9.13 -0.04 1.39
C ALA A 336 -9.35 -0.81 2.70
N LEU A 337 -9.60 -2.11 2.59
CA LEU A 337 -9.57 -3.03 3.74
C LEU A 337 -8.45 -4.03 3.54
N TYR A 338 -7.54 -4.11 4.50
CA TYR A 338 -6.52 -5.15 4.54
C TYR A 338 -7.01 -6.28 5.47
N PRO A 339 -7.56 -7.38 4.93
CA PRO A 339 -8.06 -8.49 5.74
C PRO A 339 -6.91 -9.32 6.28
N ALA A 340 -7.08 -9.87 7.48
CA ALA A 340 -6.07 -10.69 8.15
C ALA A 340 -4.68 -10.07 8.15
N MET A 341 -4.60 -8.75 8.36
CA MET A 341 -3.35 -8.02 8.26
C MET A 341 -2.38 -8.39 9.37
N ARG A 342 -2.87 -8.52 10.60
CA ARG A 342 -2.01 -8.79 11.77
C ARG A 342 -2.49 -9.99 12.54
N PRO A 343 -1.54 -10.83 13.02
CA PRO A 343 -1.87 -11.88 13.96
C PRO A 343 -2.42 -11.28 15.26
N ASP A 344 -3.33 -12.00 15.88
CA ASP A 344 -3.83 -11.73 17.23
C ASP A 344 -2.70 -12.06 18.22
N PRO A 345 -2.30 -11.11 19.09
CA PRO A 345 -1.27 -11.37 20.10
C PRO A 345 -1.64 -12.50 21.07
N ASP A 346 -2.93 -12.67 21.33
CA ASP A 346 -3.47 -13.59 22.33
C ASP A 346 -4.02 -14.91 21.73
N GLY A 347 -3.78 -15.18 20.44
CA GLY A 347 -4.34 -16.38 19.81
C GLY A 347 -3.93 -16.60 18.36
N ASP A 348 -4.59 -17.60 17.72
CA ASP A 348 -4.31 -18.01 16.33
C ASP A 348 -5.05 -17.17 15.28
N GLY A 349 -5.77 -16.13 15.69
CA GLY A 349 -6.58 -15.29 14.81
C GLY A 349 -5.80 -14.18 14.11
N PHE A 350 -6.51 -13.47 13.25
CA PHE A 350 -5.99 -12.27 12.56
C PHE A 350 -6.99 -11.12 12.65
N HIS A 351 -6.46 -9.92 12.76
CA HIS A 351 -7.22 -8.68 12.74
C HIS A 351 -7.18 -8.00 11.36
N ASP A 352 -8.33 -7.48 10.96
CA ASP A 352 -8.50 -6.67 9.75
C ASP A 352 -8.22 -5.20 10.04
N TYR A 353 -7.67 -4.49 9.05
CA TYR A 353 -7.37 -3.07 9.14
C TYR A 353 -7.97 -2.30 7.96
N VAL A 354 -8.53 -1.13 8.26
CA VAL A 354 -9.05 -0.21 7.24
C VAL A 354 -8.00 0.86 6.95
N VAL A 355 -7.72 1.09 5.68
CA VAL A 355 -6.96 2.26 5.24
C VAL A 355 -7.93 3.43 5.13
N MET A 356 -7.80 4.37 6.03
CA MET A 356 -8.56 5.61 6.04
C MET A 356 -7.74 6.70 5.35
N THR A 357 -8.27 7.37 4.33
CA THR A 357 -7.52 8.37 3.56
C THR A 357 -8.24 9.71 3.52
N ARG A 358 -7.45 10.78 3.48
CA ARG A 358 -7.95 12.13 3.25
C ARG A 358 -7.01 12.86 2.30
N THR A 359 -7.58 13.46 1.26
CA THR A 359 -6.85 14.36 0.38
C THR A 359 -7.20 15.80 0.71
N ALA A 360 -6.20 16.68 0.76
CA ALA A 360 -6.39 18.13 0.92
C ALA A 360 -6.61 18.84 -0.42
N GLU A 361 -6.49 18.11 -1.54
CA GLU A 361 -6.60 18.62 -2.90
C GLU A 361 -7.79 17.98 -3.61
N GLN A 362 -8.23 18.62 -4.69
CA GLN A 362 -9.25 18.04 -5.55
C GLN A 362 -8.77 16.70 -6.13
N ILE A 363 -9.59 15.68 -6.00
CA ILE A 363 -9.27 14.36 -6.56
C ILE A 363 -9.45 14.43 -8.08
N ASP A 364 -8.42 13.97 -8.81
CA ASP A 364 -8.46 13.87 -10.27
C ASP A 364 -8.54 12.40 -10.70
N PHE A 365 -9.67 12.00 -11.22
CA PHE A 365 -9.91 10.65 -11.73
C PHE A 365 -9.69 10.52 -13.25
N ARG A 366 -9.35 11.58 -13.98
CA ARG A 366 -9.25 11.58 -15.45
C ARG A 366 -8.18 10.61 -16.00
N GLY A 367 -7.15 10.34 -15.23
CA GLY A 367 -6.09 9.39 -15.60
C GLY A 367 -6.23 8.01 -14.98
N VAL A 368 -7.30 7.75 -14.25
CA VAL A 368 -7.50 6.49 -13.54
C VAL A 368 -8.06 5.44 -14.50
N VAL A 369 -7.30 4.36 -14.68
CA VAL A 369 -7.68 3.19 -15.48
C VAL A 369 -7.66 1.97 -14.58
N VAL A 370 -8.82 1.41 -14.30
CA VAL A 370 -8.97 0.22 -13.46
C VAL A 370 -9.47 -0.96 -14.27
N ASP A 371 -9.08 -2.17 -13.87
CA ASP A 371 -9.65 -3.38 -14.42
C ASP A 371 -11.01 -3.71 -13.76
N THR A 372 -11.70 -4.71 -14.31
CA THR A 372 -13.04 -5.10 -13.84
C THR A 372 -13.06 -5.56 -12.37
N ALA A 373 -11.96 -6.09 -11.86
CA ALA A 373 -11.87 -6.55 -10.48
C ALA A 373 -11.74 -5.38 -9.49
N LEU A 374 -11.13 -4.27 -9.93
CA LEU A 374 -10.93 -3.09 -9.10
C LEU A 374 -12.11 -2.09 -9.20
N GLN A 375 -12.91 -2.15 -10.26
CA GLN A 375 -14.03 -1.21 -10.48
C GLN A 375 -14.99 -1.10 -9.28
N PRO A 376 -15.45 -2.20 -8.63
CA PRO A 376 -16.33 -2.10 -7.47
C PRO A 376 -15.74 -1.32 -6.29
N TYR A 377 -14.42 -1.35 -6.13
CA TYR A 377 -13.72 -0.59 -5.08
C TYR A 377 -13.71 0.91 -5.39
N LEU A 378 -13.50 1.26 -6.66
CA LEU A 378 -13.57 2.65 -7.10
C LEU A 378 -14.99 3.21 -6.90
N ASP A 379 -16.01 2.43 -7.25
CA ASP A 379 -17.42 2.82 -7.07
C ASP A 379 -17.77 3.00 -5.58
N ALA A 380 -17.31 2.09 -4.71
CA ALA A 380 -17.50 2.19 -3.26
C ALA A 380 -16.81 3.44 -2.70
N TYR A 381 -15.58 3.74 -3.14
CA TYR A 381 -14.87 4.95 -2.74
C TYR A 381 -15.59 6.22 -3.19
N LEU A 382 -16.00 6.29 -4.45
CA LEU A 382 -16.70 7.44 -5.01
C LEU A 382 -18.03 7.71 -4.29
N SER A 383 -18.76 6.64 -3.96
CA SER A 383 -20.01 6.75 -3.19
C SER A 383 -19.75 7.30 -1.78
N ALA A 384 -18.73 6.81 -1.09
CA ALA A 384 -18.36 7.30 0.24
C ALA A 384 -17.85 8.75 0.20
N TRP A 385 -17.07 9.09 -0.82
CA TRP A 385 -16.58 10.46 -1.04
C TRP A 385 -17.74 11.43 -1.30
N ALA A 386 -18.67 11.07 -2.20
CA ALA A 386 -19.83 11.89 -2.50
C ALA A 386 -20.70 12.11 -1.25
N ALA A 387 -20.96 11.07 -0.48
CA ALA A 387 -21.72 11.18 0.77
C ALA A 387 -21.04 12.07 1.83
N THR A 388 -19.70 12.14 1.80
CA THR A 388 -18.93 12.94 2.77
C THR A 388 -18.82 14.43 2.36
N TYR A 389 -18.63 14.70 1.06
CA TYR A 389 -18.24 16.03 0.58
C TYR A 389 -19.28 16.74 -0.29
N LEU A 390 -20.26 16.01 -0.83
CA LEU A 390 -21.36 16.61 -1.57
C LEU A 390 -22.62 16.58 -0.70
N PRO A 391 -22.97 17.70 -0.05
CA PRO A 391 -24.21 17.73 0.74
C PRO A 391 -25.39 17.39 -0.16
N THR A 392 -26.21 16.46 0.28
CA THR A 392 -27.50 16.19 -0.34
C THR A 392 -28.29 17.51 -0.28
N LEU A 393 -28.56 18.13 -1.43
CA LEU A 393 -29.54 19.15 -1.49
C LEU A 393 -30.87 18.49 -1.09
N GLU A 394 -31.28 18.63 0.15
CA GLU A 394 -32.65 18.35 0.53
C GLU A 394 -33.52 19.32 -0.30
N VAL A 395 -34.09 18.78 -1.38
CA VAL A 395 -35.20 19.47 -2.05
C VAL A 395 -36.31 19.44 -1.02
N ALA A 396 -36.52 20.58 -0.39
CA ALA A 396 -37.66 20.76 0.50
C ALA A 396 -38.95 20.41 -0.25
N PRO A 397 -39.88 19.68 0.36
CA PRO A 397 -41.10 19.21 -0.26
C PRO A 397 -42.00 20.37 -0.71
#